data_b288f208d39e3dd57fc2c959cf5d8458
#
_entry.id   b288f208d39e3dd57fc2c959cf5d8458
#
_cell.length_a   1.000
_cell.length_b   1.000
_cell.length_c   1.000
_cell.angle_alpha   90.00
_cell.angle_beta   90.00
_cell.angle_gamma   90.00
#
_symmetry.space_group_name_H-M   'P 1'
#
loop_
_entity.id
_entity.type
_entity.pdbx_description
1 polymer ?
#
loop_
_entity_poly.entity_id
_entity_poly.type
_entity_poly.pdbx_seq_one_letter_code
_entity_poly.pdbx_strand_id
1 'polypeptide(L)'
;MTDQSTHFPKFYVTGTSPCPYIEGNTEQKIFTELSPQPLAYDKAAILEHPNQNRSREEELHLSLTLVGFRRSQEIVYRPACDHCQECKSVRIPSKLFKISNSQKRISKKNNDISFEIKPNTATQEQFKLLEKYINSRHFEGGMMGISFSEYKDMVENSPISTIIIEYRDRDKKLIGVALTDKMKNA
;
A
#
# COMPACT_ATOMS: atom_id res chain seq x y z
N MET A 1 22.41 31.84 -1.40
CA MET A 1 21.26 31.45 -2.25
C MET A 1 21.41 29.97 -2.50
N THR A 2 20.74 29.16 -1.68
CA THR A 2 20.73 27.70 -1.82
C THR A 2 19.74 27.35 -2.91
N ASP A 3 20.26 26.85 -4.03
CA ASP A 3 19.49 26.28 -5.12
C ASP A 3 18.76 25.04 -4.61
N GLN A 4 17.52 25.21 -4.15
CA GLN A 4 16.60 24.10 -3.94
C GLN A 4 16.10 23.65 -5.31
N SER A 5 16.89 22.86 -6.01
CA SER A 5 16.42 22.15 -7.20
C SER A 5 15.26 21.25 -6.74
N THR A 6 14.05 21.74 -6.96
CA THR A 6 12.82 20.96 -6.76
C THR A 6 12.84 19.82 -7.78
N HIS A 7 13.37 18.67 -7.37
CA HIS A 7 13.30 17.46 -8.16
C HIS A 7 11.83 17.02 -8.21
N PHE A 8 11.16 17.36 -9.29
CA PHE A 8 9.85 16.80 -9.59
C PHE A 8 9.97 15.29 -9.82
N PRO A 9 9.06 14.48 -9.28
CA PRO A 9 9.06 13.04 -9.53
C PRO A 9 8.86 12.77 -11.02
N LYS A 10 9.63 11.83 -11.57
CA LYS A 10 9.44 11.36 -12.94
C LYS A 10 8.30 10.37 -12.98
N PHE A 11 7.34 10.58 -13.87
CA PHE A 11 6.25 9.67 -14.09
C PHE A 11 6.49 8.79 -15.32
N TYR A 12 6.13 7.55 -15.18
CA TYR A 12 6.22 6.53 -16.22
C TYR A 12 4.83 5.94 -16.48
N VAL A 13 4.64 5.39 -17.67
CA VAL A 13 3.42 4.69 -18.06
C VAL A 13 3.77 3.25 -18.40
N THR A 14 2.99 2.29 -17.91
CA THR A 14 3.19 0.87 -18.25
C THR A 14 2.79 0.60 -19.69
N GLY A 15 3.28 -0.50 -20.26
CA GLY A 15 2.65 -1.09 -21.43
C GLY A 15 1.20 -1.47 -21.13
N THR A 16 0.42 -1.70 -22.18
CA THR A 16 -0.95 -2.19 -22.05
C THR A 16 -0.97 -3.68 -21.70
N SER A 17 -1.88 -4.09 -20.81
CA SER A 17 -2.14 -5.48 -20.44
C SER A 17 -3.64 -5.74 -20.32
N PRO A 18 -4.11 -7.00 -20.32
CA PRO A 18 -5.53 -7.31 -20.11
C PRO A 18 -6.03 -6.71 -18.79
N CYS A 19 -7.22 -6.10 -18.80
CA CYS A 19 -7.83 -5.56 -17.60
C CYS A 19 -8.29 -6.70 -16.67
N PRO A 20 -7.90 -6.72 -15.39
CA PRO A 20 -8.31 -7.78 -14.46
C PRO A 20 -9.77 -7.65 -13.97
N TYR A 21 -10.48 -6.57 -14.34
CA TYR A 21 -11.82 -6.28 -13.86
C TYR A 21 -12.90 -6.32 -14.95
N ILE A 22 -12.54 -5.98 -16.18
CA ILE A 22 -13.48 -5.87 -17.30
C ILE A 22 -12.93 -6.70 -18.45
N GLU A 23 -13.61 -7.81 -18.76
CA GLU A 23 -13.26 -8.70 -19.85
C GLU A 23 -13.22 -7.96 -21.20
N GLY A 24 -12.23 -8.25 -22.01
CA GLY A 24 -12.02 -7.61 -23.30
C GLY A 24 -11.40 -6.22 -23.28
N ASN A 25 -11.26 -5.59 -22.08
CA ASN A 25 -10.59 -4.31 -21.94
C ASN A 25 -9.09 -4.48 -21.66
N THR A 26 -8.34 -3.40 -21.89
CA THR A 26 -6.92 -3.29 -21.52
C THR A 26 -6.76 -2.34 -20.34
N GLU A 27 -5.74 -2.60 -19.51
CA GLU A 27 -5.30 -1.68 -18.46
C GLU A 27 -3.97 -1.03 -18.82
N GLN A 28 -3.81 0.18 -18.34
CA GLN A 28 -2.55 0.92 -18.34
C GLN A 28 -2.45 1.71 -17.03
N LYS A 29 -1.23 1.87 -16.51
CA LYS A 29 -0.99 2.57 -15.25
C LYS A 29 0.05 3.66 -15.43
N ILE A 30 -0.18 4.82 -14.84
CA ILE A 30 0.85 5.82 -14.60
C ILE A 30 1.44 5.58 -13.22
N PHE A 31 2.76 5.62 -13.07
CA PHE A 31 3.45 5.38 -11.81
C PHE A 31 4.69 6.26 -11.65
N THR A 32 5.14 6.39 -10.42
CA THR A 32 6.43 6.98 -10.03
C THR A 32 6.99 6.26 -8.82
N GLU A 33 8.28 6.40 -8.59
CA GLU A 33 8.97 5.90 -7.40
C GLU A 33 8.93 6.96 -6.29
N LEU A 34 8.69 6.53 -5.05
CA LEU A 34 8.73 7.41 -3.88
C LEU A 34 10.17 7.75 -3.50
N SER A 35 11.06 6.76 -3.61
CA SER A 35 12.49 6.90 -3.35
C SER A 35 13.26 6.65 -4.65
N PRO A 36 13.31 7.62 -5.58
CA PRO A 36 14.12 7.44 -6.77
C PRO A 36 15.58 7.22 -6.35
N GLN A 37 16.22 6.19 -6.92
CA GLN A 37 17.63 5.90 -6.63
C GLN A 37 18.46 7.18 -6.78
N PRO A 38 19.23 7.58 -5.74
CA PRO A 38 20.02 8.80 -5.83
C PRO A 38 21.04 8.65 -6.94
N LEU A 39 21.19 9.66 -7.75
CA LEU A 39 22.32 9.77 -8.65
C LEU A 39 23.62 9.61 -7.80
N ALA A 40 24.65 9.03 -8.39
CA ALA A 40 25.85 8.61 -7.66
C ALA A 40 26.50 9.69 -6.77
N TYR A 41 26.25 10.98 -7.04
CA TYR A 41 26.73 12.13 -6.26
C TYR A 41 25.86 12.46 -5.04
N ASP A 42 24.61 11.97 -4.97
CA ASP A 42 23.68 12.26 -3.86
C ASP A 42 23.78 11.25 -2.70
N LYS A 43 24.54 10.15 -2.87
CA LYS A 43 24.67 9.09 -1.84
C LYS A 43 25.23 9.61 -0.50
N ALA A 44 26.12 10.59 -0.53
CA ALA A 44 26.68 11.18 0.67
C ALA A 44 25.63 11.99 1.48
N ALA A 45 24.80 12.77 0.79
CA ALA A 45 23.74 13.57 1.42
C ALA A 45 22.65 12.72 2.07
N ILE A 46 22.36 11.53 1.54
CA ILE A 46 21.38 10.59 2.10
C ILE A 46 21.89 9.98 3.41
N LEU A 47 23.18 9.68 3.50
CA LEU A 47 23.80 9.11 4.71
C LEU A 47 23.84 10.13 5.86
N GLU A 48 23.93 11.44 5.54
CA GLU A 48 23.99 12.50 6.55
C GLU A 48 22.63 12.88 7.15
N HIS A 49 21.51 12.71 6.39
CA HIS A 49 20.17 13.14 6.82
C HIS A 49 19.04 12.14 6.49
N PRO A 50 19.04 10.91 7.03
CA PRO A 50 18.05 9.89 6.69
C PRO A 50 16.59 10.29 7.04
N ASN A 51 16.39 11.10 8.07
CA ASN A 51 15.07 11.57 8.50
C ASN A 51 14.46 12.65 7.59
N GLN A 52 15.28 13.42 6.88
CA GLN A 52 14.78 14.44 5.94
C GLN A 52 14.24 13.80 4.66
N ASN A 53 14.88 12.73 4.17
CA ASN A 53 14.40 12.00 3.01
C ASN A 53 13.04 11.33 3.29
N ARG A 54 12.90 10.69 4.45
CA ARG A 54 11.63 10.06 4.83
C ARG A 54 10.47 11.06 4.92
N SER A 55 10.71 12.27 5.41
CA SER A 55 9.70 13.33 5.42
C SER A 55 9.26 13.73 4.01
N ARG A 56 10.19 13.79 3.05
CA ARG A 56 9.90 14.13 1.64
C ARG A 56 9.09 13.02 0.96
N GLU A 57 9.44 11.77 1.18
CA GLU A 57 8.74 10.60 0.65
C GLU A 57 7.31 10.51 1.19
N GLU A 58 7.12 10.75 2.50
CA GLU A 58 5.80 10.81 3.13
C GLU A 58 4.94 11.97 2.58
N GLU A 59 5.51 13.13 2.33
CA GLU A 59 4.82 14.28 1.73
C GLU A 59 4.43 14.02 0.27
N LEU A 60 5.32 13.43 -0.51
CA LEU A 60 5.04 13.02 -1.89
C LEU A 60 3.93 11.96 -1.92
N HIS A 61 4.03 10.94 -1.07
CA HIS A 61 3.01 9.89 -0.96
C HIS A 61 1.65 10.47 -0.58
N LEU A 62 1.58 11.35 0.41
CA LEU A 62 0.34 12.03 0.81
C LEU A 62 -0.26 12.81 -0.37
N SER A 63 0.55 13.62 -1.05
CA SER A 63 0.10 14.44 -2.19
C SER A 63 -0.45 13.58 -3.34
N LEU A 64 0.23 12.48 -3.67
CA LEU A 64 -0.20 11.56 -4.72
C LEU A 64 -1.44 10.75 -4.30
N THR A 65 -1.54 10.36 -3.03
CA THR A 65 -2.74 9.68 -2.51
C THR A 65 -3.98 10.57 -2.59
N LEU A 66 -3.85 11.87 -2.32
CA LEU A 66 -4.96 12.84 -2.44
C LEU A 66 -5.52 12.95 -3.87
N VAL A 67 -4.71 12.67 -4.89
CA VAL A 67 -5.13 12.64 -6.30
C VAL A 67 -5.33 11.23 -6.86
N GLY A 68 -5.50 10.24 -5.96
CA GLY A 68 -5.98 8.91 -6.29
C GLY A 68 -4.91 7.87 -6.62
N PHE A 69 -3.64 8.15 -6.34
CA PHE A 69 -2.60 7.13 -6.43
C PHE A 69 -2.68 6.13 -5.28
N ARG A 70 -2.26 4.89 -5.54
CA ARG A 70 -2.13 3.79 -4.59
C ARG A 70 -0.67 3.41 -4.49
N ARG A 71 -0.22 2.92 -3.34
CA ARG A 71 1.16 2.47 -3.14
C ARG A 71 1.28 0.96 -3.24
N SER A 72 2.40 0.52 -3.78
CA SER A 72 2.90 -0.84 -3.71
C SER A 72 4.41 -0.78 -3.51
N GLN A 73 4.88 -1.11 -2.31
CA GLN A 73 6.29 -0.99 -1.90
C GLN A 73 6.83 0.45 -2.12
N GLU A 74 7.81 0.65 -2.99
CA GLU A 74 8.41 1.93 -3.33
C GLU A 74 7.66 2.68 -4.44
N ILE A 75 6.71 2.03 -5.11
CA ILE A 75 6.00 2.57 -6.27
C ILE A 75 4.64 3.10 -5.84
N VAL A 76 4.26 4.26 -6.36
CA VAL A 76 2.90 4.77 -6.32
C VAL A 76 2.35 4.85 -7.74
N TYR A 77 1.11 4.39 -7.93
CA TYR A 77 0.49 4.26 -9.24
C TYR A 77 -1.00 4.55 -9.22
N ARG A 78 -1.54 4.87 -10.36
CA ARG A 78 -2.99 4.88 -10.60
C ARG A 78 -3.30 4.39 -12.01
N PRO A 79 -4.52 3.86 -12.25
CA PRO A 79 -4.97 3.57 -13.61
C PRO A 79 -4.94 4.81 -14.50
N ALA A 80 -4.50 4.61 -15.76
CA ALA A 80 -4.43 5.63 -16.81
C ALA A 80 -4.86 5.04 -18.15
N CYS A 81 -6.00 4.32 -18.15
CA CYS A 81 -6.56 3.67 -19.33
C CYS A 81 -7.21 4.71 -20.25
N ASP A 82 -6.91 4.68 -21.56
CA ASP A 82 -7.32 5.71 -22.52
C ASP A 82 -8.85 5.88 -22.64
N HIS A 83 -9.61 4.79 -22.52
CA HIS A 83 -11.05 4.79 -22.76
C HIS A 83 -11.88 4.30 -21.55
N CYS A 84 -11.28 4.23 -20.35
CA CYS A 84 -11.95 3.70 -19.16
C CYS A 84 -11.63 4.52 -17.91
N GLN A 85 -12.66 4.84 -17.12
CA GLN A 85 -12.55 5.56 -15.84
C GLN A 85 -13.26 4.84 -14.69
N GLU A 86 -13.45 3.53 -14.79
CA GLU A 86 -14.19 2.76 -13.79
C GLU A 86 -13.40 2.55 -12.48
N CYS A 87 -12.06 2.58 -12.53
CA CYS A 87 -11.21 2.45 -11.35
C CYS A 87 -11.14 3.76 -10.56
N LYS A 88 -12.09 3.99 -9.66
CA LYS A 88 -12.15 5.20 -8.83
C LYS A 88 -11.54 4.97 -7.46
N SER A 89 -10.55 5.79 -7.09
CA SER A 89 -10.04 5.82 -5.72
C SER A 89 -11.04 6.58 -4.83
N VAL A 90 -11.37 5.98 -3.68
CA VAL A 90 -12.31 6.57 -2.73
C VAL A 90 -11.63 6.75 -1.37
N ARG A 91 -12.07 7.75 -0.61
CA ARG A 91 -11.66 7.95 0.78
C ARG A 91 -12.88 8.18 1.66
N ILE A 92 -12.77 7.77 2.91
CA ILE A 92 -13.83 7.95 3.90
C ILE A 92 -13.33 8.96 4.93
N PRO A 93 -13.90 10.18 5.01
CA PRO A 93 -13.58 11.12 6.08
C PRO A 93 -14.08 10.56 7.42
N SER A 94 -13.15 10.09 8.26
CA SER A 94 -13.48 9.40 9.52
C SER A 94 -14.36 10.22 10.46
N LYS A 95 -14.17 11.55 10.51
CA LYS A 95 -14.97 12.48 11.31
C LYS A 95 -16.42 12.59 10.85
N LEU A 96 -16.71 12.30 9.57
CA LEU A 96 -18.04 12.36 8.96
C LEU A 96 -18.68 10.98 8.83
N PHE A 97 -17.92 9.92 9.12
CA PHE A 97 -18.37 8.54 8.96
C PHE A 97 -19.50 8.21 9.95
N LYS A 98 -20.63 7.79 9.40
CA LYS A 98 -21.78 7.31 10.19
C LYS A 98 -21.94 5.82 9.97
N ILE A 99 -21.76 5.06 11.05
CA ILE A 99 -21.91 3.60 11.02
C ILE A 99 -23.38 3.22 10.69
N SER A 100 -23.56 2.42 9.64
CA SER A 100 -24.88 1.92 9.22
C SER A 100 -25.39 0.79 10.16
N ASN A 101 -26.68 0.46 10.08
CA ASN A 101 -27.24 -0.66 10.85
C ASN A 101 -26.61 -2.01 10.47
N SER A 102 -26.25 -2.20 9.20
CA SER A 102 -25.53 -3.40 8.76
C SER A 102 -24.13 -3.50 9.37
N GLN A 103 -23.39 -2.39 9.39
CA GLN A 103 -22.08 -2.33 10.01
C GLN A 103 -22.14 -2.54 11.54
N LYS A 104 -23.12 -1.97 12.23
CA LYS A 104 -23.36 -2.23 13.66
C LYS A 104 -23.60 -3.72 13.93
N ARG A 105 -24.39 -4.39 13.06
CA ARG A 105 -24.67 -5.81 13.15
C ARG A 105 -23.42 -6.66 12.96
N ILE A 106 -22.59 -6.32 11.95
CA ILE A 106 -21.31 -6.99 11.69
C ILE A 106 -20.36 -6.78 12.86
N SER A 107 -20.21 -5.57 13.36
CA SER A 107 -19.36 -5.26 14.52
C SER A 107 -19.79 -6.06 15.76
N LYS A 108 -21.10 -6.14 16.03
CA LYS A 108 -21.62 -6.95 17.15
C LYS A 108 -21.35 -8.45 16.97
N LYS A 109 -21.42 -8.95 15.72
CA LYS A 109 -21.15 -10.37 15.42
C LYS A 109 -19.66 -10.74 15.62
N ASN A 110 -18.78 -9.77 15.45
CA ASN A 110 -17.32 -9.93 15.53
C ASN A 110 -16.73 -9.24 16.78
N ASN A 111 -17.51 -9.11 17.85
CA ASN A 111 -17.08 -8.45 19.09
C ASN A 111 -16.02 -9.24 19.89
N ASP A 112 -15.77 -10.48 19.51
CA ASP A 112 -14.78 -11.39 20.03
C ASP A 112 -13.42 -11.29 19.33
N ILE A 113 -13.36 -10.54 18.23
CA ILE A 113 -12.10 -10.32 17.53
C ILE A 113 -11.33 -9.18 18.20
N SER A 114 -10.10 -9.46 18.59
CA SER A 114 -9.13 -8.46 19.05
C SER A 114 -8.23 -8.01 17.92
N PHE A 115 -7.64 -6.81 18.04
CA PHE A 115 -6.60 -6.36 17.11
C PHE A 115 -5.37 -5.83 17.86
N GLU A 116 -4.21 -5.98 17.26
CA GLU A 116 -2.93 -5.45 17.74
C GLU A 116 -2.24 -4.68 16.63
N ILE A 117 -1.68 -3.51 16.98
CA ILE A 117 -0.84 -2.72 16.07
C ILE A 117 0.61 -3.11 16.30
N LYS A 118 1.31 -3.51 15.23
CA LYS A 118 2.69 -3.97 15.26
C LYS A 118 3.56 -3.20 14.27
N PRO A 119 4.86 -3.17 14.48
CA PRO A 119 5.81 -2.74 13.45
C PRO A 119 5.62 -3.56 12.17
N ASN A 120 6.01 -3.00 11.03
CA ASN A 120 5.98 -3.69 9.73
C ASN A 120 7.07 -4.77 9.64
N THR A 121 6.93 -5.80 10.44
CA THR A 121 7.83 -6.96 10.49
C THR A 121 7.07 -8.21 10.04
N ALA A 122 7.61 -8.90 9.05
CA ALA A 122 7.00 -10.11 8.50
C ALA A 122 7.20 -11.31 9.43
N THR A 123 6.15 -12.13 9.58
CA THR A 123 6.21 -13.38 10.33
C THR A 123 5.72 -14.55 9.49
N GLN A 124 6.17 -15.76 9.85
CA GLN A 124 5.72 -17.00 9.20
C GLN A 124 4.22 -17.25 9.41
N GLU A 125 3.65 -16.81 10.54
CA GLU A 125 2.21 -16.94 10.81
C GLU A 125 1.39 -16.08 9.85
N GLN A 126 1.81 -14.84 9.63
CA GLN A 126 1.19 -13.90 8.68
C GLN A 126 1.30 -14.44 7.24
N PHE A 127 2.48 -14.94 6.86
CA PHE A 127 2.71 -15.50 5.53
C PHE A 127 1.82 -16.70 5.23
N LYS A 128 1.70 -17.65 6.16
CA LYS A 128 0.79 -18.79 6.02
C LYS A 128 -0.68 -18.38 5.84
N LEU A 129 -1.10 -17.30 6.52
CA LEU A 129 -2.43 -16.77 6.36
C LEU A 129 -2.63 -16.17 4.96
N LEU A 130 -1.65 -15.39 4.46
CA LEU A 130 -1.66 -14.85 3.10
C LEU A 130 -1.68 -15.96 2.04
N GLU A 131 -0.80 -16.96 2.16
CA GLU A 131 -0.74 -18.10 1.25
C GLU A 131 -2.10 -18.83 1.17
N LYS A 132 -2.71 -19.09 2.30
CA LYS A 132 -4.04 -19.69 2.37
C LYS A 132 -5.11 -18.82 1.68
N TYR A 133 -5.05 -17.50 1.87
CA TYR A 133 -5.97 -16.56 1.24
C TYR A 133 -5.80 -16.53 -0.28
N ILE A 134 -4.56 -16.41 -0.77
CA ILE A 134 -4.26 -16.40 -2.22
C ILE A 134 -4.75 -17.70 -2.86
N ASN A 135 -4.39 -18.84 -2.30
CA ASN A 135 -4.78 -20.15 -2.84
C ASN A 135 -6.31 -20.39 -2.86
N SER A 136 -7.06 -19.75 -1.96
CA SER A 136 -8.52 -19.91 -1.89
C SER A 136 -9.30 -18.89 -2.72
N ARG A 137 -8.75 -17.70 -2.99
CA ARG A 137 -9.48 -16.59 -3.60
C ARG A 137 -8.86 -16.04 -4.88
N HIS A 138 -7.56 -16.25 -5.07
CA HIS A 138 -6.79 -15.63 -6.15
C HIS A 138 -5.78 -16.61 -6.77
N PHE A 139 -6.20 -17.88 -6.97
CA PHE A 139 -5.34 -18.95 -7.48
C PHE A 139 -4.84 -18.71 -8.93
N GLU A 140 -5.46 -17.78 -9.68
CA GLU A 140 -4.99 -17.34 -11.01
C GLU A 140 -4.34 -15.94 -10.96
N GLY A 141 -4.16 -15.36 -9.77
CA GLY A 141 -3.61 -14.03 -9.60
C GLY A 141 -2.08 -13.98 -9.61
N GLY A 142 -1.52 -12.81 -9.91
CA GLY A 142 -0.06 -12.60 -10.01
C GLY A 142 0.73 -12.79 -8.70
N MET A 143 0.06 -13.05 -7.58
CA MET A 143 0.71 -13.37 -6.30
C MET A 143 0.73 -14.87 -5.99
N MET A 144 0.23 -15.73 -6.90
CA MET A 144 0.28 -17.17 -6.71
C MET A 144 1.74 -17.65 -6.64
N GLY A 145 2.05 -18.47 -5.62
CA GLY A 145 3.41 -18.99 -5.42
C GLY A 145 4.39 -17.98 -4.82
N ILE A 146 3.90 -16.84 -4.29
CA ILE A 146 4.75 -15.89 -3.56
C ILE A 146 5.56 -16.60 -2.47
N SER A 147 6.86 -16.32 -2.40
CA SER A 147 7.76 -16.83 -1.37
C SER A 147 7.68 -15.99 -0.09
N PHE A 148 8.19 -16.56 1.02
CA PHE A 148 8.30 -15.79 2.26
C PHE A 148 9.23 -14.57 2.12
N SER A 149 10.28 -14.67 1.29
CA SER A 149 11.18 -13.54 1.02
C SER A 149 10.45 -12.39 0.33
N GLU A 150 9.66 -12.68 -0.70
CA GLU A 150 8.86 -11.66 -1.39
C GLU A 150 7.78 -11.06 -0.48
N TYR A 151 7.15 -11.88 0.40
CA TYR A 151 6.24 -11.38 1.43
C TYR A 151 6.96 -10.45 2.41
N LYS A 152 8.16 -10.81 2.85
CA LYS A 152 8.99 -10.01 3.73
C LYS A 152 9.34 -8.68 3.09
N ASP A 153 9.78 -8.67 1.84
CA ASP A 153 10.06 -7.46 1.09
C ASP A 153 8.81 -6.57 0.95
N MET A 154 7.66 -7.17 0.68
CA MET A 154 6.38 -6.45 0.58
C MET A 154 6.01 -5.74 1.90
N VAL A 155 6.30 -6.37 3.05
CA VAL A 155 5.96 -5.85 4.38
C VAL A 155 6.99 -4.88 4.91
N GLU A 156 8.28 -5.21 4.80
CA GLU A 156 9.37 -4.51 5.48
C GLU A 156 10.01 -3.42 4.62
N ASN A 157 10.03 -3.59 3.30
CA ASN A 157 10.58 -2.59 2.38
C ASN A 157 9.55 -1.47 2.12
N SER A 158 9.52 -0.49 3.02
CA SER A 158 8.63 0.67 2.92
C SER A 158 9.39 1.98 3.13
N PRO A 159 9.37 2.90 2.15
CA PRO A 159 10.00 4.22 2.27
C PRO A 159 9.23 5.18 3.19
N ILE A 160 8.05 4.79 3.63
CA ILE A 160 7.15 5.60 4.46
C ILE A 160 6.79 4.89 5.76
N SER A 161 6.14 5.60 6.68
CA SER A 161 5.69 5.03 7.95
C SER A 161 4.56 4.02 7.71
N THR A 162 4.86 2.73 7.90
CA THR A 162 3.95 1.60 7.69
C THR A 162 3.85 0.78 8.97
N ILE A 163 2.67 0.26 9.25
CA ILE A 163 2.38 -0.62 10.38
C ILE A 163 1.62 -1.86 9.90
N ILE A 164 1.65 -2.89 10.71
CA ILE A 164 0.77 -4.06 10.58
C ILE A 164 -0.32 -3.99 11.66
N ILE A 165 -1.55 -4.31 11.26
CA ILE A 165 -2.65 -4.56 12.19
C ILE A 165 -3.00 -6.03 12.08
N GLU A 166 -2.77 -6.78 13.17
CA GLU A 166 -3.16 -8.19 13.28
C GLU A 166 -4.52 -8.31 13.94
N TYR A 167 -5.39 -9.13 13.38
CA TYR A 167 -6.69 -9.47 13.94
C TYR A 167 -6.68 -10.91 14.42
N ARG A 168 -7.09 -11.14 15.67
CA ARG A 168 -7.10 -12.46 16.30
C ARG A 168 -8.47 -12.80 16.88
N ASP A 169 -8.85 -14.07 16.75
CA ASP A 169 -10.07 -14.61 17.37
C ASP A 169 -9.90 -14.84 18.88
N ARG A 170 -10.92 -15.43 19.52
CA ARG A 170 -10.92 -15.75 20.96
C ARG A 170 -9.79 -16.68 21.38
N ASP A 171 -9.40 -17.60 20.51
CA ASP A 171 -8.34 -18.57 20.71
C ASP A 171 -6.94 -18.00 20.38
N LYS A 172 -6.85 -16.68 20.17
CA LYS A 172 -5.63 -15.95 19.79
C LYS A 172 -5.07 -16.33 18.42
N LYS A 173 -5.83 -17.06 17.62
CA LYS A 173 -5.45 -17.42 16.26
C LYS A 173 -5.51 -16.21 15.35
N LEU A 174 -4.48 -16.02 14.53
CA LEU A 174 -4.43 -14.98 13.52
C LEU A 174 -5.46 -15.27 12.41
N ILE A 175 -6.37 -14.33 12.18
CA ILE A 175 -7.46 -14.44 11.20
C ILE A 175 -7.43 -13.35 10.14
N GLY A 176 -6.68 -12.27 10.36
CA GLY A 176 -6.53 -11.18 9.41
C GLY A 176 -5.28 -10.36 9.67
N VAL A 177 -4.73 -9.79 8.60
CA VAL A 177 -3.59 -8.87 8.63
C VAL A 177 -3.90 -7.70 7.70
N ALA A 178 -3.66 -6.48 8.17
CA ALA A 178 -3.70 -5.29 7.33
C ALA A 178 -2.34 -4.59 7.35
N LEU A 179 -1.71 -4.47 6.18
CA LEU A 179 -0.57 -3.59 5.96
C LEU A 179 -1.10 -2.17 5.77
N THR A 180 -0.69 -1.24 6.62
CA THR A 180 -1.33 0.07 6.72
C THR A 180 -0.29 1.19 6.71
N ASP A 181 -0.43 2.12 5.78
CA ASP A 181 0.40 3.32 5.72
C ASP A 181 -0.14 4.38 6.67
N LYS A 182 0.74 4.96 7.48
CA LYS A 182 0.40 6.07 8.38
C LYS A 182 0.67 7.39 7.69
N MET A 183 -0.30 8.26 7.67
CA MET A 183 -0.17 9.62 7.16
C MET A 183 -0.47 10.63 8.26
N LYS A 184 0.16 11.83 8.20
CA LYS A 184 0.00 12.87 9.24
C LYS A 184 -1.45 13.30 9.48
N ASN A 185 -2.31 13.18 8.47
CA ASN A 185 -3.69 13.69 8.49
C ASN A 185 -4.73 12.63 8.05
N ALA A 186 -4.40 11.35 8.14
CA ALA A 186 -5.31 10.25 7.77
C ALA A 186 -5.52 9.30 8.95
#